data_677e1497ae7087463be138b704731c58
#
_entry.id   677e1497ae7087463be138b704731c58
#
_cell.length_a   1.000
_cell.length_b   1.000
_cell.length_c   1.000
_cell.angle_alpha   90.00
_cell.angle_beta   90.00
_cell.angle_gamma   90.00
#
_symmetry.space_group_name_H-M   'P 1'
#
loop_
_entity.id
_entity.type
_entity.pdbx_description
1 polymer ?
#
loop_
_entity_poly.entity_id
_entity_poly.type
_entity_poly.pdbx_seq_one_letter_code
_entity_poly.pdbx_strand_id
1 'polypeptide(L)'
;ISMDSIDFNDVSVSKPTGGVVMADDDDSNSPVVKYINHLILEAFRLRASDIHVEPGKYDVKVRYRIDGILHLMPTPPKRAQPSIISRLKIMSGMDISERRVPQDGRIKIALGGKMVDLRVSALPSVYGESVVMRILDKSGLLLGMGQLGFSPEDQKRWEELLGQATGVVLVTGPTGSGKTTTLYASLHQLNQTDSKLVTVEDPVEYQLRGINQVQINHDIGWNFARALRAIFRQD
;
A
#
# COMPACT_ATOMS: atom_id res chain seq x y z
N ILE A 1 23.34 0.03 18.02
CA ILE A 1 22.32 -0.89 18.56
C ILE A 1 22.65 -2.25 18.01
N SER A 2 22.92 -3.20 18.92
CA SER A 2 23.32 -4.57 18.60
C SER A 2 22.17 -5.32 17.92
N MET A 3 22.48 -6.15 16.91
CA MET A 3 21.51 -6.93 16.12
C MET A 3 20.80 -8.06 16.92
N ASP A 4 21.15 -8.27 18.18
CA ASP A 4 20.78 -9.46 18.94
C ASP A 4 19.45 -9.35 19.72
N SER A 5 18.72 -8.24 19.61
CA SER A 5 17.51 -8.02 20.42
C SER A 5 16.21 -7.86 19.63
N ILE A 6 16.15 -8.31 18.38
CA ILE A 6 14.96 -8.16 17.54
C ILE A 6 14.23 -9.51 17.46
N ASP A 7 13.02 -9.53 17.99
CA ASP A 7 12.13 -10.70 17.88
C ASP A 7 11.54 -10.73 16.44
N PHE A 8 12.09 -11.63 15.61
CA PHE A 8 11.70 -11.78 14.20
C PHE A 8 10.39 -12.55 14.00
N ASN A 9 9.75 -13.01 15.08
CA ASN A 9 8.53 -13.82 15.00
C ASN A 9 7.26 -13.03 14.68
N ASP A 10 7.31 -11.69 14.70
CA ASP A 10 6.15 -10.81 14.46
C ASP A 10 5.94 -10.42 12.99
N VAL A 11 6.75 -10.95 12.08
CA VAL A 11 6.65 -10.60 10.65
C VAL A 11 6.18 -11.79 9.84
N SER A 12 4.91 -11.82 9.46
CA SER A 12 4.39 -12.79 8.49
C SER A 12 4.04 -12.10 7.16
N VAL A 13 4.58 -12.62 6.06
CA VAL A 13 4.26 -12.17 4.70
C VAL A 13 3.05 -12.95 4.21
N SER A 14 1.91 -12.28 3.95
CA SER A 14 0.77 -12.92 3.31
C SER A 14 1.04 -13.08 1.81
N LYS A 15 0.73 -14.27 1.28
CA LYS A 15 0.89 -14.60 -0.16
C LYS A 15 0.15 -13.59 -1.02
N PRO A 16 0.75 -13.08 -2.12
CA PRO A 16 0.04 -12.24 -3.07
C PRO A 16 -1.11 -13.03 -3.71
N THR A 17 -2.27 -12.40 -3.81
CA THR A 17 -3.45 -12.93 -4.53
C THR A 17 -3.16 -12.85 -6.04
N GLY A 18 -2.61 -13.92 -6.60
CA GLY A 18 -2.34 -14.03 -8.03
C GLY A 18 -1.01 -14.71 -8.32
N GLY A 19 -0.98 -16.03 -8.24
CA GLY A 19 0.18 -16.85 -8.62
C GLY A 19 0.85 -17.53 -7.43
N VAL A 20 0.85 -18.85 -7.51
CA VAL A 20 1.48 -19.75 -6.52
C VAL A 20 2.98 -19.55 -6.58
N VAL A 21 3.55 -18.87 -5.58
CA VAL A 21 4.96 -19.06 -5.25
C VAL A 21 4.98 -19.80 -3.92
N MET A 22 5.29 -21.08 -3.99
CA MET A 22 5.69 -21.87 -2.84
C MET A 22 7.00 -21.26 -2.34
N ALA A 23 6.94 -20.50 -1.24
CA ALA A 23 8.14 -20.24 -0.47
C ALA A 23 8.36 -21.50 0.37
N ASP A 24 9.39 -22.27 0.03
CA ASP A 24 9.89 -23.32 0.91
C ASP A 24 10.26 -22.69 2.25
N ASP A 25 9.86 -23.34 3.35
CA ASP A 25 10.10 -22.91 4.73
C ASP A 25 11.59 -22.75 5.09
N ASP A 26 12.49 -23.19 4.23
CA ASP A 26 13.95 -23.12 4.40
C ASP A 26 14.53 -21.72 4.08
N ASP A 27 13.79 -20.87 3.35
CA ASP A 27 14.27 -19.55 2.88
C ASP A 27 14.07 -18.42 3.92
N SER A 28 13.26 -18.65 4.96
CA SER A 28 12.96 -17.67 6.03
C SER A 28 14.21 -17.31 6.88
N ASN A 29 15.21 -18.17 6.89
CA ASN A 29 16.45 -18.02 7.68
C ASN A 29 17.58 -17.31 6.92
N SER A 30 17.38 -16.99 5.63
CA SER A 30 18.39 -16.29 4.81
C SER A 30 18.71 -14.90 5.41
N PRO A 31 20.00 -14.52 5.52
CA PRO A 31 20.40 -13.18 6.00
C PRO A 31 19.76 -12.03 5.22
N VAL A 32 19.47 -12.23 3.92
CA VAL A 32 18.84 -11.23 3.05
C VAL A 32 17.38 -11.05 3.44
N VAL A 33 16.66 -12.14 3.73
CA VAL A 33 15.26 -12.07 4.17
C VAL A 33 15.15 -11.36 5.51
N LYS A 34 15.99 -11.73 6.47
CA LYS A 34 16.06 -11.06 7.78
C LYS A 34 16.37 -9.57 7.64
N TYR A 35 17.29 -9.22 6.77
CA TYR A 35 17.63 -7.83 6.50
C TYR A 35 16.45 -7.05 5.95
N ILE A 36 15.75 -7.57 4.94
CA ILE A 36 14.59 -6.89 4.33
C ILE A 36 13.44 -6.76 5.34
N ASN A 37 13.15 -7.79 6.09
CA ASN A 37 12.11 -7.76 7.13
C ASN A 37 12.43 -6.70 8.19
N HIS A 38 13.70 -6.66 8.66
CA HIS A 38 14.15 -5.65 9.59
C HIS A 38 14.01 -4.23 9.01
N LEU A 39 14.43 -4.04 7.76
CA LEU A 39 14.35 -2.75 7.06
C LEU A 39 12.91 -2.24 6.97
N ILE A 40 11.95 -3.11 6.64
CA ILE A 40 10.54 -2.72 6.56
C ILE A 40 9.96 -2.45 7.96
N LEU A 41 10.26 -3.29 8.94
CA LEU A 41 9.78 -3.13 10.32
C LEU A 41 10.30 -1.83 10.95
N GLU A 42 11.58 -1.52 10.76
CA GLU A 42 12.19 -0.29 11.27
C GLU A 42 11.59 0.95 10.61
N ALA A 43 11.42 0.93 9.28
CA ALA A 43 10.76 2.02 8.56
C ALA A 43 9.32 2.26 9.08
N PHE A 44 8.58 1.19 9.34
CA PHE A 44 7.23 1.30 9.92
C PHE A 44 7.26 1.89 11.34
N ARG A 45 8.19 1.45 12.21
CA ARG A 45 8.38 2.01 13.57
C ARG A 45 8.72 3.49 13.56
N LEU A 46 9.55 3.91 12.62
CA LEU A 46 9.97 5.31 12.44
C LEU A 46 8.92 6.14 11.69
N ARG A 47 7.76 5.57 11.33
CA ARG A 47 6.69 6.21 10.55
C ARG A 47 7.20 6.79 9.23
N ALA A 48 8.12 6.10 8.59
CA ALA A 48 8.60 6.48 7.27
C ALA A 48 7.47 6.33 6.23
N SER A 49 7.37 7.27 5.31
CA SER A 49 6.44 7.19 4.18
C SER A 49 6.98 6.32 3.04
N ASP A 50 8.29 6.36 2.82
CA ASP A 50 8.93 5.64 1.72
C ASP A 50 10.27 5.04 2.19
N ILE A 51 10.61 3.88 1.61
CA ILE A 51 11.90 3.21 1.74
C ILE A 51 12.56 3.23 0.35
N HIS A 52 13.75 3.75 0.26
CA HIS A 52 14.55 3.81 -0.97
C HIS A 52 15.74 2.86 -0.86
N VAL A 53 15.89 1.96 -1.83
CA VAL A 53 17.08 1.11 -2.00
C VAL A 53 17.74 1.49 -3.33
N GLU A 54 18.86 2.19 -3.27
CA GLU A 54 19.47 2.84 -4.42
C GLU A 54 20.90 2.31 -4.64
N PRO A 55 21.12 1.61 -5.77
CA PRO A 55 22.46 1.14 -6.12
C PRO A 55 23.37 2.28 -6.54
N GLY A 56 24.49 2.44 -5.88
CA GLY A 56 25.60 3.30 -6.28
C GLY A 56 26.72 2.50 -6.99
N LYS A 57 27.79 3.17 -7.41
CA LYS A 57 28.93 2.52 -8.04
C LYS A 57 29.62 1.54 -7.08
N TYR A 58 29.80 1.95 -5.83
CA TYR A 58 30.58 1.21 -4.81
C TYR A 58 29.74 0.72 -3.62
N ASP A 59 28.53 1.23 -3.47
CA ASP A 59 27.66 1.01 -2.33
C ASP A 59 26.20 0.73 -2.76
N VAL A 60 25.35 0.45 -1.79
CA VAL A 60 23.88 0.44 -1.93
C VAL A 60 23.36 1.36 -0.86
N LYS A 61 22.80 2.50 -1.23
CA LYS A 61 22.22 3.43 -0.27
C LYS A 61 20.80 2.99 0.08
N VAL A 62 20.53 2.90 1.38
CA VAL A 62 19.20 2.72 1.92
C VAL A 62 18.79 4.02 2.62
N ARG A 63 17.64 4.57 2.26
CA ARG A 63 17.14 5.81 2.83
C ARG A 63 15.67 5.69 3.18
N TYR A 64 15.29 6.25 4.32
CA TYR A 64 13.88 6.38 4.70
C TYR A 64 13.44 7.83 4.53
N ARG A 65 12.24 8.01 4.01
CA ARG A 65 11.59 9.32 4.01
C ARG A 65 10.74 9.44 5.28
N ILE A 66 11.15 10.31 6.17
CA ILE A 66 10.44 10.60 7.43
C ILE A 66 10.11 12.09 7.41
N ASP A 67 8.84 12.44 7.58
CA ASP A 67 8.34 13.83 7.54
C ASP A 67 8.82 14.60 6.29
N GLY A 68 8.83 13.92 5.14
CA GLY A 68 9.24 14.48 3.85
C GLY A 68 10.76 14.49 3.59
N ILE A 69 11.59 14.24 4.61
CA ILE A 69 13.06 14.30 4.52
C ILE A 69 13.64 12.89 4.39
N LEU A 70 14.65 12.73 3.53
CA LEU A 70 15.38 11.48 3.36
C LEU A 70 16.51 11.34 4.37
N HIS A 71 16.46 10.27 5.16
CA HIS A 71 17.49 9.91 6.14
C HIS A 71 18.24 8.68 5.67
N LEU A 72 19.59 8.75 5.70
CA LEU A 72 20.46 7.63 5.36
C LEU A 72 20.41 6.60 6.50
N MET A 73 20.19 5.33 6.12
CA MET A 73 20.16 4.19 7.03
C MET A 73 21.44 3.35 6.88
N PRO A 74 21.73 2.43 7.83
CA PRO A 74 22.84 1.51 7.68
C PRO A 74 22.75 0.75 6.34
N THR A 75 23.85 0.82 5.56
CA THR A 75 23.89 0.28 4.20
C THR A 75 24.34 -1.17 4.20
N PRO A 76 23.72 -2.04 3.38
CA PRO A 76 24.18 -3.41 3.23
C PRO A 76 25.48 -3.45 2.42
N PRO A 77 26.27 -4.52 2.52
CA PRO A 77 27.44 -4.69 1.66
C PRO A 77 27.02 -4.76 0.19
N LYS A 78 27.79 -4.13 -0.70
CA LYS A 78 27.52 -4.06 -2.15
C LYS A 78 27.23 -5.41 -2.78
N ARG A 79 27.92 -6.46 -2.35
CA ARG A 79 27.72 -7.84 -2.82
C ARG A 79 26.29 -8.39 -2.57
N ALA A 80 25.56 -7.84 -1.60
CA ALA A 80 24.20 -8.26 -1.29
C ALA A 80 23.14 -7.61 -2.21
N GLN A 81 23.51 -6.59 -3.00
CA GLN A 81 22.57 -5.86 -3.85
C GLN A 81 21.72 -6.75 -4.74
N PRO A 82 22.27 -7.70 -5.54
CA PRO A 82 21.45 -8.50 -6.45
C PRO A 82 20.42 -9.34 -5.69
N SER A 83 20.80 -9.92 -4.55
CA SER A 83 19.92 -10.73 -3.73
C SER A 83 18.80 -9.90 -3.07
N ILE A 84 19.12 -8.70 -2.60
CA ILE A 84 18.12 -7.78 -2.02
C ILE A 84 17.09 -7.38 -3.08
N ILE A 85 17.54 -6.94 -4.26
CA ILE A 85 16.64 -6.54 -5.35
C ILE A 85 15.77 -7.71 -5.83
N SER A 86 16.38 -8.87 -6.07
CA SER A 86 15.64 -10.08 -6.46
C SER A 86 14.57 -10.45 -5.42
N ARG A 87 14.91 -10.41 -4.14
CA ARG A 87 13.94 -10.72 -3.06
C ARG A 87 12.81 -9.70 -2.99
N LEU A 88 13.09 -8.40 -3.12
CA LEU A 88 12.06 -7.37 -3.17
C LEU A 88 11.12 -7.56 -4.37
N LYS A 89 11.65 -7.92 -5.54
CA LYS A 89 10.85 -8.22 -6.74
C LYS A 89 9.96 -9.45 -6.52
N ILE A 90 10.48 -10.54 -5.95
CA ILE A 90 9.70 -11.73 -5.60
C ILE A 90 8.56 -11.37 -4.65
N MET A 91 8.86 -10.66 -3.56
CA MET A 91 7.87 -10.26 -2.56
C MET A 91 6.76 -9.38 -3.14
N SER A 92 7.08 -8.59 -4.15
CA SER A 92 6.15 -7.66 -4.81
C SER A 92 5.45 -8.24 -6.05
N GLY A 93 5.75 -9.50 -6.44
CA GLY A 93 5.16 -10.16 -7.60
C GLY A 93 5.71 -9.70 -8.94
N MET A 94 6.92 -9.13 -8.98
CA MET A 94 7.60 -8.67 -10.19
C MET A 94 8.43 -9.79 -10.83
N ASP A 95 8.69 -9.67 -12.12
CA ASP A 95 9.60 -10.55 -12.86
C ASP A 95 11.06 -10.26 -12.49
N ILE A 96 11.74 -11.24 -11.89
CA ILE A 96 13.15 -11.15 -11.52
C ILE A 96 14.13 -11.23 -12.69
N SER A 97 13.69 -11.80 -13.81
CA SER A 97 14.50 -11.95 -15.01
C SER A 97 14.55 -10.67 -15.84
N GLU A 98 13.48 -9.88 -15.83
CA GLU A 98 13.42 -8.59 -16.53
C GLU A 98 14.02 -7.47 -15.66
N ARG A 99 15.05 -6.79 -16.19
CA ARG A 99 15.82 -5.73 -15.49
C ARG A 99 15.98 -4.46 -16.32
N ARG A 100 15.39 -4.42 -17.51
CA ARG A 100 15.60 -3.36 -18.51
C ARG A 100 14.46 -2.35 -18.56
N VAL A 101 13.31 -2.72 -18.00
CA VAL A 101 12.12 -1.87 -17.97
C VAL A 101 11.63 -1.65 -16.53
N PRO A 102 10.98 -0.52 -16.24
CA PRO A 102 10.36 -0.30 -14.95
C PRO A 102 9.29 -1.35 -14.65
N GLN A 103 9.17 -1.73 -13.38
CA GLN A 103 8.12 -2.64 -12.90
C GLN A 103 7.51 -2.08 -11.63
N ASP A 104 6.22 -2.30 -11.46
CA ASP A 104 5.47 -1.96 -10.25
C ASP A 104 4.85 -3.21 -9.64
N GLY A 105 4.78 -3.24 -8.30
CA GLY A 105 4.23 -4.37 -7.57
C GLY A 105 3.74 -3.97 -6.19
N ARG A 106 3.31 -4.97 -5.41
CA ARG A 106 2.77 -4.74 -4.07
C ARG A 106 3.22 -5.82 -3.11
N ILE A 107 3.58 -5.40 -1.89
CA ILE A 107 3.88 -6.30 -0.78
C ILE A 107 2.81 -6.10 0.28
N LYS A 108 2.21 -7.20 0.75
CA LYS A 108 1.32 -7.19 1.92
C LYS A 108 1.99 -7.94 3.05
N ILE A 109 2.16 -7.26 4.16
CA ILE A 109 2.79 -7.84 5.36
C ILE A 109 1.95 -7.56 6.60
N ALA A 110 1.98 -8.49 7.55
CA ALA A 110 1.43 -8.26 8.88
C ALA A 110 2.56 -7.80 9.81
N LEU A 111 2.40 -6.64 10.44
CA LEU A 111 3.33 -6.06 11.40
C LEU A 111 2.59 -5.73 12.69
N GLY A 112 2.94 -6.40 13.79
CA GLY A 112 2.29 -6.18 15.08
C GLY A 112 0.75 -6.34 15.05
N GLY A 113 0.25 -7.33 14.31
CA GLY A 113 -1.18 -7.59 14.14
C GLY A 113 -1.92 -6.66 13.16
N LYS A 114 -1.21 -5.72 12.53
CA LYS A 114 -1.78 -4.82 11.50
C LYS A 114 -1.31 -5.24 10.12
N MET A 115 -2.23 -5.23 9.15
CA MET A 115 -1.88 -5.42 7.73
C MET A 115 -1.37 -4.11 7.14
N VAL A 116 -0.15 -4.13 6.63
CA VAL A 116 0.51 -3.01 5.96
C VAL A 116 0.69 -3.36 4.49
N ASP A 117 0.28 -2.45 3.62
CA ASP A 117 0.53 -2.54 2.17
C ASP A 117 1.73 -1.66 1.80
N LEU A 118 2.64 -2.21 0.99
CA LEU A 118 3.68 -1.42 0.36
C LEU A 118 3.46 -1.44 -1.16
N ARG A 119 3.45 -0.25 -1.76
CA ARG A 119 3.57 -0.10 -3.22
C ARG A 119 5.05 -0.05 -3.55
N VAL A 120 5.48 -0.93 -4.44
CA VAL A 120 6.88 -1.11 -4.80
C VAL A 120 7.07 -0.76 -6.26
N SER A 121 8.03 0.12 -6.55
CA SER A 121 8.43 0.44 -7.91
C SER A 121 9.92 0.12 -8.08
N ALA A 122 10.27 -0.64 -9.11
CA ALA A 122 11.63 -0.97 -9.51
C ALA A 122 11.96 -0.23 -10.81
N LEU A 123 13.03 0.56 -10.79
CA LEU A 123 13.46 1.37 -11.92
C LEU A 123 14.89 0.99 -12.33
N PRO A 124 15.15 0.60 -13.59
CA PRO A 124 16.49 0.38 -14.09
C PRO A 124 17.37 1.64 -13.95
N SER A 125 18.55 1.50 -13.38
CA SER A 125 19.55 2.57 -13.27
C SER A 125 20.93 2.08 -13.68
N VAL A 126 21.91 2.99 -13.80
CA VAL A 126 23.27 2.71 -14.31
C VAL A 126 23.98 1.61 -13.50
N TYR A 127 23.74 1.55 -12.19
CA TYR A 127 24.43 0.60 -11.29
C TYR A 127 23.54 -0.56 -10.81
N GLY A 128 22.39 -0.75 -11.45
CA GLY A 128 21.38 -1.77 -11.13
C GLY A 128 20.00 -1.16 -10.92
N GLU A 129 19.02 -1.96 -10.56
CA GLU A 129 17.65 -1.47 -10.34
C GLU A 129 17.56 -0.71 -9.00
N SER A 130 17.03 0.50 -9.04
CA SER A 130 16.61 1.25 -7.86
C SER A 130 15.20 0.81 -7.46
N VAL A 131 14.96 0.55 -6.18
CA VAL A 131 13.65 0.16 -5.67
C VAL A 131 13.17 1.16 -4.65
N VAL A 132 11.93 1.61 -4.83
CA VAL A 132 11.24 2.47 -3.89
C VAL A 132 9.99 1.75 -3.39
N MET A 133 9.82 1.66 -2.08
CA MET A 133 8.66 1.07 -1.43
C MET A 133 7.93 2.15 -0.65
N ARG A 134 6.70 2.48 -1.06
CA ARG A 134 5.83 3.40 -0.32
C ARG A 134 5.00 2.63 0.68
N ILE A 135 5.09 3.01 1.94
CA ILE A 135 4.33 2.41 3.04
C ILE A 135 2.94 3.04 3.07
N LEU A 136 1.91 2.21 2.91
CA LEU A 136 0.53 2.63 3.01
C LEU A 136 -0.01 2.17 4.37
N ASP A 137 0.07 3.06 5.36
CA ASP A 137 -0.55 2.81 6.66
C ASP A 137 -2.06 3.06 6.54
N LYS A 138 -2.81 1.97 6.62
CA LYS A 138 -4.28 1.98 6.53
C LYS A 138 -4.96 2.25 7.87
N SER A 139 -4.22 2.33 8.96
CA SER A 139 -4.80 2.49 10.30
C SER A 139 -5.50 3.84 10.53
N GLY A 140 -5.11 4.86 9.75
CA GLY A 140 -5.75 6.18 9.77
C GLY A 140 -6.96 6.34 8.85
N LEU A 141 -7.30 5.32 8.05
CA LEU A 141 -8.37 5.41 7.04
C LEU A 141 -9.76 4.97 7.55
N LEU A 142 -9.81 4.31 8.72
CA LEU A 142 -11.06 3.89 9.38
C LEU A 142 -11.58 4.96 10.36
N LEU A 143 -11.46 6.23 10.01
CA LEU A 143 -12.00 7.30 10.81
C LEU A 143 -13.53 7.34 10.65
N GLY A 144 -14.25 7.43 11.77
CA GLY A 144 -15.67 7.76 11.75
C GLY A 144 -15.89 9.24 11.39
N MET A 145 -17.10 9.59 10.94
CA MET A 145 -17.43 10.97 10.56
C MET A 145 -17.05 12.01 11.62
N GLY A 146 -17.30 11.74 12.90
CA GLY A 146 -16.94 12.63 14.01
C GLY A 146 -15.44 12.86 14.22
N GLN A 147 -14.57 12.09 13.56
CA GLN A 147 -13.11 12.20 13.66
C GLN A 147 -12.48 12.96 12.47
N LEU A 148 -13.30 13.34 11.47
CA LEU A 148 -12.83 14.04 10.27
C LEU A 148 -12.52 15.52 10.51
N GLY A 149 -12.93 16.07 11.65
CA GLY A 149 -12.68 17.48 11.99
C GLY A 149 -13.70 18.46 11.37
N PHE A 150 -14.85 17.98 10.90
CA PHE A 150 -15.95 18.87 10.53
C PHE A 150 -16.44 19.68 11.75
N SER A 151 -16.89 20.91 11.50
CA SER A 151 -17.71 21.61 12.49
C SER A 151 -19.03 20.84 12.71
N PRO A 152 -19.67 20.91 13.89
CA PRO A 152 -20.94 20.22 14.11
C PRO A 152 -22.02 20.59 13.08
N GLU A 153 -22.01 21.84 12.62
CA GLU A 153 -22.95 22.34 11.61
C GLU A 153 -22.67 21.74 10.22
N ASP A 154 -21.40 21.70 9.81
CA ASP A 154 -21.00 21.12 8.52
C ASP A 154 -21.17 19.62 8.50
N GLN A 155 -20.88 18.92 9.61
CA GLN A 155 -21.17 17.49 9.73
C GLN A 155 -22.63 17.20 9.53
N LYS A 156 -23.53 17.93 10.19
CA LYS A 156 -24.97 17.77 10.04
C LYS A 156 -25.42 17.99 8.60
N ARG A 157 -24.93 19.05 7.94
CA ARG A 157 -25.22 19.33 6.53
C ARG A 157 -24.73 18.19 5.62
N TRP A 158 -23.54 17.66 5.90
CA TRP A 158 -22.98 16.54 5.14
C TRP A 158 -23.83 15.27 5.29
N GLU A 159 -24.27 14.96 6.50
CA GLU A 159 -25.15 13.83 6.78
C GLU A 159 -26.53 13.99 6.10
N GLU A 160 -27.10 15.19 6.09
CA GLU A 160 -28.32 15.51 5.36
C GLU A 160 -28.15 15.31 3.83
N LEU A 161 -27.01 15.69 3.26
CA LEU A 161 -26.70 15.47 1.84
C LEU A 161 -26.57 13.97 1.51
N LEU A 162 -25.91 13.21 2.37
CA LEU A 162 -25.76 11.76 2.18
C LEU A 162 -27.08 11.00 2.29
N GLY A 163 -28.06 11.54 3.03
CA GLY A 163 -29.40 10.97 3.18
C GLY A 163 -30.33 11.25 2.00
N GLN A 164 -29.94 12.02 0.99
CA GLN A 164 -30.78 12.29 -0.18
C GLN A 164 -30.96 11.03 -1.05
N ALA A 165 -32.18 10.77 -1.49
CA ALA A 165 -32.49 9.61 -2.30
C ALA A 165 -31.82 9.64 -3.69
N THR A 166 -31.56 10.82 -4.23
CA THR A 166 -30.94 11.01 -5.55
C THR A 166 -30.03 12.22 -5.55
N GLY A 167 -29.01 12.19 -6.38
CA GLY A 167 -28.08 13.31 -6.53
C GLY A 167 -26.64 12.86 -6.81
N VAL A 168 -25.76 13.83 -6.86
CA VAL A 168 -24.29 13.63 -6.99
C VAL A 168 -23.61 14.48 -5.96
N VAL A 169 -22.76 13.88 -5.15
CA VAL A 169 -21.89 14.58 -4.20
C VAL A 169 -20.46 14.49 -4.70
N LEU A 170 -19.79 15.63 -4.83
CA LEU A 170 -18.40 15.71 -5.28
C LEU A 170 -17.48 16.09 -4.13
N VAL A 171 -16.42 15.27 -3.93
CA VAL A 171 -15.34 15.55 -2.98
C VAL A 171 -14.08 15.89 -3.77
N THR A 172 -13.66 17.14 -3.72
CA THR A 172 -12.53 17.67 -4.51
C THR A 172 -11.44 18.23 -3.62
N GLY A 173 -10.22 18.34 -4.16
CA GLY A 173 -9.08 18.91 -3.45
C GLY A 173 -7.74 18.31 -3.92
N PRO A 174 -6.61 18.85 -3.48
CA PRO A 174 -5.27 18.35 -3.83
C PRO A 174 -5.00 16.96 -3.21
N THR A 175 -3.89 16.33 -3.62
CA THR A 175 -3.41 15.10 -2.98
C THR A 175 -3.13 15.35 -1.50
N GLY A 176 -3.55 14.42 -0.64
CA GLY A 176 -3.39 14.52 0.81
C GLY A 176 -4.44 15.38 1.53
N SER A 177 -5.43 15.97 0.82
CA SER A 177 -6.49 16.78 1.45
C SER A 177 -7.56 15.99 2.21
N GLY A 178 -7.48 14.65 2.24
CA GLY A 178 -8.44 13.80 2.94
C GLY A 178 -9.64 13.34 2.11
N LYS A 179 -9.64 13.53 0.78
CA LYS A 179 -10.77 13.10 -0.09
C LYS A 179 -11.18 11.65 0.14
N THR A 180 -10.24 10.72 0.03
CA THR A 180 -10.47 9.28 0.22
C THR A 180 -10.95 8.98 1.65
N THR A 181 -10.39 9.65 2.65
CA THR A 181 -10.78 9.50 4.05
C THR A 181 -12.24 9.93 4.26
N THR A 182 -12.63 11.06 3.69
CA THR A 182 -14.03 11.56 3.76
C THR A 182 -14.99 10.62 3.04
N LEU A 183 -14.64 10.15 1.83
CA LEU A 183 -15.48 9.21 1.08
C LEU A 183 -15.66 7.89 1.83
N TYR A 184 -14.58 7.33 2.40
CA TYR A 184 -14.67 6.06 3.12
C TYR A 184 -15.42 6.18 4.45
N ALA A 185 -15.27 7.30 5.18
CA ALA A 185 -16.08 7.58 6.36
C ALA A 185 -17.58 7.70 6.00
N SER A 186 -17.90 8.34 4.88
CA SER A 186 -19.28 8.44 4.36
C SER A 186 -19.85 7.07 3.96
N LEU A 187 -19.06 6.26 3.25
CA LEU A 187 -19.44 4.89 2.88
C LEU A 187 -19.68 4.02 4.12
N HIS A 188 -18.84 4.17 5.15
CA HIS A 188 -19.02 3.45 6.41
C HIS A 188 -20.32 3.83 7.10
N GLN A 189 -20.72 5.10 7.08
CA GLN A 189 -21.97 5.59 7.65
C GLN A 189 -23.18 5.09 6.87
N LEU A 190 -23.11 5.07 5.53
CA LEU A 190 -24.18 4.60 4.65
C LEU A 190 -24.32 3.08 4.61
N ASN A 191 -23.33 2.34 5.09
CA ASN A 191 -23.28 0.88 5.00
C ASN A 191 -24.22 0.22 6.00
N GLN A 192 -25.50 0.18 5.65
CA GLN A 192 -26.57 -0.49 6.40
C GLN A 192 -26.94 -1.80 5.71
N THR A 193 -27.58 -2.71 6.46
CA THR A 193 -27.94 -4.05 5.94
C THR A 193 -29.00 -4.03 4.83
N ASP A 194 -29.75 -2.96 4.72
CA ASP A 194 -30.80 -2.72 3.74
C ASP A 194 -30.33 -1.91 2.52
N SER A 195 -29.06 -1.51 2.51
CA SER A 195 -28.49 -0.66 1.46
C SER A 195 -27.42 -1.41 0.66
N LYS A 196 -27.54 -1.38 -0.68
CA LYS A 196 -26.50 -1.91 -1.57
C LYS A 196 -25.55 -0.81 -1.96
N LEU A 197 -24.30 -0.90 -1.49
CA LEU A 197 -23.22 0.02 -1.84
C LEU A 197 -22.26 -0.63 -2.83
N VAL A 198 -21.93 0.10 -3.88
CA VAL A 198 -20.94 -0.31 -4.88
C VAL A 198 -19.96 0.84 -5.10
N THR A 199 -18.67 0.54 -5.06
CA THR A 199 -17.62 1.51 -5.42
C THR A 199 -16.90 1.07 -6.69
N VAL A 200 -16.31 2.05 -7.39
CA VAL A 200 -15.36 1.83 -8.48
C VAL A 200 -14.11 2.63 -8.17
N GLU A 201 -12.98 1.96 -8.06
CA GLU A 201 -11.76 2.56 -7.51
C GLU A 201 -10.53 2.20 -8.35
N ASP A 202 -9.56 3.12 -8.38
CA ASP A 202 -8.29 2.92 -9.08
C ASP A 202 -7.10 3.44 -8.26
N PRO A 203 -6.57 2.57 -7.38
CA PRO A 203 -7.07 1.27 -6.93
C PRO A 203 -7.96 1.36 -5.68
N VAL A 204 -8.53 0.19 -5.27
CA VAL A 204 -9.12 0.02 -3.93
C VAL A 204 -8.02 0.23 -2.88
N GLU A 205 -8.19 1.22 -2.01
CA GLU A 205 -7.18 1.52 -0.98
C GLU A 205 -7.22 0.51 0.16
N TYR A 206 -8.41 0.13 0.65
CA TYR A 206 -8.61 -0.98 1.59
C TYR A 206 -10.02 -1.55 1.48
N GLN A 207 -10.18 -2.78 1.95
CA GLN A 207 -11.45 -3.49 1.87
C GLN A 207 -12.42 -3.02 2.97
N LEU A 208 -13.63 -2.66 2.55
CA LEU A 208 -14.75 -2.34 3.43
C LEU A 208 -15.70 -3.54 3.50
N ARG A 209 -16.00 -4.01 4.71
CA ARG A 209 -17.00 -5.06 4.90
C ARG A 209 -18.39 -4.56 4.47
N GLY A 210 -19.13 -5.38 3.74
CA GLY A 210 -20.50 -5.06 3.34
C GLY A 210 -20.61 -4.16 2.10
N ILE A 211 -19.50 -3.77 1.48
CA ILE A 211 -19.48 -2.93 0.28
C ILE A 211 -18.88 -3.71 -0.89
N ASN A 212 -19.53 -3.65 -2.04
CA ASN A 212 -19.03 -4.22 -3.28
C ASN A 212 -18.03 -3.27 -3.93
N GLN A 213 -16.73 -3.51 -3.71
CA GLN A 213 -15.66 -2.67 -4.23
C GLN A 213 -15.13 -3.25 -5.54
N VAL A 214 -15.27 -2.50 -6.62
CA VAL A 214 -14.80 -2.85 -7.97
C VAL A 214 -13.50 -2.13 -8.25
N GLN A 215 -12.42 -2.87 -8.46
CA GLN A 215 -11.14 -2.30 -8.86
C GLN A 215 -11.00 -2.23 -10.36
N ILE A 216 -10.55 -1.09 -10.85
CA ILE A 216 -10.16 -0.88 -12.26
C ILE A 216 -8.96 -1.77 -12.59
N ASN A 217 -8.93 -2.27 -13.82
CA ASN A 217 -7.81 -3.03 -14.36
C ASN A 217 -7.54 -2.58 -15.82
N HIS A 218 -6.52 -1.75 -15.98
CA HIS A 218 -6.16 -1.17 -17.28
C HIS A 218 -5.67 -2.22 -18.27
N ASP A 219 -5.04 -3.30 -17.82
CA ASP A 219 -4.44 -4.34 -18.66
C ASP A 219 -5.50 -5.07 -19.53
N ILE A 220 -6.71 -5.21 -19.00
CA ILE A 220 -7.84 -5.83 -19.69
C ILE A 220 -8.85 -4.80 -20.21
N GLY A 221 -8.52 -3.53 -20.19
CA GLY A 221 -9.40 -2.43 -20.60
C GLY A 221 -10.64 -2.25 -19.73
N TRP A 222 -10.59 -2.72 -18.46
CA TRP A 222 -11.63 -2.50 -17.45
C TRP A 222 -11.44 -1.12 -16.82
N ASN A 223 -12.28 -0.15 -17.22
CA ASN A 223 -12.20 1.25 -16.81
C ASN A 223 -13.50 1.74 -16.15
N PHE A 224 -13.47 2.94 -15.59
CA PHE A 224 -14.62 3.55 -14.89
C PHE A 224 -15.90 3.56 -15.72
N ALA A 225 -15.83 3.91 -17.00
CA ALA A 225 -17.01 3.98 -17.87
C ALA A 225 -17.63 2.60 -18.12
N ARG A 226 -16.82 1.55 -18.24
CA ARG A 226 -17.30 0.16 -18.37
C ARG A 226 -17.90 -0.34 -17.06
N ALA A 227 -17.24 -0.05 -15.93
CA ALA A 227 -17.71 -0.41 -14.60
C ALA A 227 -19.07 0.23 -14.31
N LEU A 228 -19.21 1.55 -14.55
CA LEU A 228 -20.45 2.28 -14.32
C LEU A 228 -21.63 1.70 -15.13
N ARG A 229 -21.41 1.43 -16.42
CA ARG A 229 -22.45 0.76 -17.26
C ARG A 229 -22.82 -0.62 -16.77
N ALA A 230 -21.91 -1.34 -16.12
CA ALA A 230 -22.22 -2.64 -15.55
C ALA A 230 -23.00 -2.52 -14.25
N ILE A 231 -22.69 -1.53 -13.41
CA ILE A 231 -23.36 -1.28 -12.13
C ILE A 231 -24.85 -0.99 -12.33
N PHE A 232 -25.22 -0.17 -13.34
CA PHE A 232 -26.61 0.12 -13.67
C PHE A 232 -27.46 -1.10 -14.08
N ARG A 233 -26.84 -2.27 -14.23
CA ARG A 233 -27.55 -3.54 -14.48
C ARG A 233 -27.58 -4.46 -13.27
N GLN A 234 -27.03 -4.00 -12.16
CA GLN A 234 -26.92 -4.81 -10.93
C GLN A 234 -28.12 -4.63 -9.99
N ASP A 235 -28.93 -3.62 -10.24
CA ASP A 235 -30.23 -3.38 -9.63
C ASP A 235 -30.92 -2.22 -10.33
#